data_a137d95ed415c36c7f3ad733d6723e30
#
_entry.id   a137d95ed415c36c7f3ad733d6723e30
#
_cell.length_a   1.000
_cell.length_b   1.000
_cell.length_c   1.000
_cell.angle_alpha   90.00
_cell.angle_beta   90.00
_cell.angle_gamma   90.00
#
_symmetry.space_group_name_H-M   'P 1'
#
loop_
_entity.id
_entity.type
_entity.pdbx_description
1 polymer ?
#
loop_
_entity_poly.entity_id
_entity_poly.type
_entity_poly.pdbx_seq_one_letter_code
_entity_poly.pdbx_strand_id
1 'polypeptide(L)'
;MAYADFVTAMMALFIVLWLMNSSKQVQEAVGGYFKDPTGTSKRVGSDMVGSGDNFVVSKDNMQQLKEQLQKTIREVPHFEKFKNHIDITVTNEGLRIELTESASGTFFESGSTKISQDGEELITALAEELSKLPNKLAIEGHTDSVAYSAPNYGNWELSADRANAARRLMQAHGISEGQVTQVRGFADQRLRKPEAPLDPSNRRISLIVQYLKHDVPDDDREKAGAPSSASAEAGSKSSGQDAAVSRSTN
;
A
#
# COMPACT_ATOMS: atom_id res chain seq x y z
N MET A 1 -18.15 -30.99 -50.72
CA MET A 1 -17.70 -29.62 -50.38
C MET A 1 -18.66 -28.91 -49.41
N ALA A 2 -19.97 -28.78 -49.70
CA ALA A 2 -20.92 -28.06 -48.86
C ALA A 2 -21.07 -28.55 -47.40
N TYR A 3 -20.94 -29.87 -47.15
CA TYR A 3 -21.05 -30.40 -45.80
C TYR A 3 -19.85 -30.02 -44.89
N ALA A 4 -18.65 -30.03 -45.46
CA ALA A 4 -17.45 -29.63 -44.70
C ALA A 4 -17.49 -28.14 -44.34
N ASP A 5 -17.99 -27.29 -45.24
CA ASP A 5 -18.12 -25.87 -45.06
C ASP A 5 -19.14 -25.53 -43.96
N PHE A 6 -20.27 -26.25 -43.94
CA PHE A 6 -21.29 -26.14 -42.90
C PHE A 6 -20.75 -26.53 -41.51
N VAL A 7 -20.00 -27.64 -41.43
CA VAL A 7 -19.44 -28.08 -40.14
C VAL A 7 -18.39 -27.11 -39.60
N THR A 8 -17.53 -26.57 -40.46
CA THR A 8 -16.53 -25.57 -40.04
C THR A 8 -17.18 -24.27 -39.60
N ALA A 9 -18.24 -23.82 -40.25
CA ALA A 9 -18.99 -22.65 -39.85
C ALA A 9 -19.68 -22.84 -38.47
N MET A 10 -20.28 -24.02 -38.24
CA MET A 10 -20.86 -24.34 -36.93
C MET A 10 -19.81 -24.45 -35.83
N MET A 11 -18.62 -25.00 -36.11
CA MET A 11 -17.52 -25.05 -35.16
C MET A 11 -17.01 -23.65 -34.80
N ALA A 12 -16.86 -22.76 -35.77
CA ALA A 12 -16.47 -21.40 -35.54
C ALA A 12 -17.51 -20.65 -34.68
N LEU A 13 -18.80 -20.81 -34.99
CA LEU A 13 -19.88 -20.22 -34.18
C LEU A 13 -19.87 -20.74 -32.73
N PHE A 14 -19.67 -22.05 -32.55
CA PHE A 14 -19.60 -22.64 -31.21
C PHE A 14 -18.42 -22.09 -30.42
N ILE A 15 -17.25 -21.96 -31.03
CA ILE A 15 -16.06 -21.35 -30.36
C ILE A 15 -16.33 -19.92 -29.94
N VAL A 16 -16.98 -19.11 -30.77
CA VAL A 16 -17.34 -17.73 -30.45
C VAL A 16 -18.34 -17.67 -29.29
N LEU A 17 -19.39 -18.49 -29.31
CA LEU A 17 -20.38 -18.54 -28.24
C LEU A 17 -19.78 -19.07 -26.92
N TRP A 18 -18.88 -20.05 -27.00
CA TRP A 18 -18.15 -20.55 -25.84
C TRP A 18 -17.25 -19.47 -25.23
N LEU A 19 -16.54 -18.72 -26.09
CA LEU A 19 -15.69 -17.62 -25.63
C LEU A 19 -16.51 -16.49 -24.98
N MET A 20 -17.68 -16.15 -25.53
CA MET A 20 -18.57 -15.13 -24.93
C MET A 20 -19.14 -15.57 -23.57
N ASN A 21 -19.33 -16.85 -23.35
CA ASN A 21 -19.81 -17.42 -22.07
C ASN A 21 -18.67 -17.73 -21.08
N SER A 22 -17.42 -17.56 -21.49
CA SER A 22 -16.26 -17.78 -20.63
C SER A 22 -16.03 -16.61 -19.67
N SER A 23 -15.39 -16.89 -18.52
CA SER A 23 -15.03 -15.85 -17.57
C SER A 23 -14.13 -14.79 -18.22
N LYS A 24 -14.19 -13.55 -17.72
CA LYS A 24 -13.36 -12.43 -18.23
C LYS A 24 -11.86 -12.80 -18.33
N GLN A 25 -11.36 -13.60 -17.40
CA GLN A 25 -9.98 -14.10 -17.39
C GLN A 25 -9.63 -14.93 -18.63
N VAL A 26 -10.55 -15.81 -19.10
CA VAL A 26 -10.34 -16.60 -20.31
C VAL A 26 -10.40 -15.72 -21.56
N GLN A 27 -11.29 -14.74 -21.60
CA GLN A 27 -11.39 -13.78 -22.71
C GLN A 27 -10.12 -12.93 -22.83
N GLU A 28 -9.56 -12.47 -21.73
CA GLU A 28 -8.31 -11.70 -21.68
C GLU A 28 -7.09 -12.54 -22.08
N ALA A 29 -7.01 -13.80 -21.61
CA ALA A 29 -5.93 -14.71 -21.97
C ALA A 29 -5.92 -15.03 -23.47
N VAL A 30 -7.09 -15.27 -24.07
CA VAL A 30 -7.21 -15.53 -25.52
C VAL A 30 -6.95 -14.25 -26.31
N GLY A 31 -7.47 -13.10 -25.88
CA GLY A 31 -7.22 -11.80 -26.51
C GLY A 31 -5.75 -11.40 -26.48
N GLY A 32 -5.03 -11.70 -25.39
CA GLY A 32 -3.59 -11.50 -25.25
C GLY A 32 -2.77 -12.32 -26.25
N TYR A 33 -3.13 -13.58 -26.43
CA TYR A 33 -2.45 -14.47 -27.40
C TYR A 33 -2.59 -13.98 -28.86
N PHE A 34 -3.75 -13.45 -29.23
CA PHE A 34 -3.95 -12.91 -30.58
C PHE A 34 -3.27 -11.54 -30.79
N LYS A 35 -3.01 -10.79 -29.73
CA LYS A 35 -2.30 -9.50 -29.80
C LYS A 35 -0.79 -9.65 -29.95
N ASP A 36 -0.20 -10.70 -29.40
CA ASP A 36 1.23 -10.98 -29.49
C ASP A 36 1.52 -12.48 -29.57
N PRO A 37 1.34 -13.09 -30.76
CA PRO A 37 1.56 -14.54 -30.94
C PRO A 37 3.04 -14.95 -30.82
N THR A 38 3.97 -13.99 -30.79
CA THR A 38 5.43 -14.25 -30.71
C THR A 38 6.00 -14.08 -29.30
N GLY A 39 5.19 -13.65 -28.32
CA GLY A 39 5.61 -13.56 -26.91
C GLY A 39 6.75 -12.59 -26.62
N THR A 40 6.97 -11.62 -27.50
CA THR A 40 8.06 -10.63 -27.33
C THR A 40 7.66 -9.42 -26.49
N SER A 41 6.38 -9.14 -26.30
CA SER A 41 5.93 -8.16 -25.31
C SER A 41 5.91 -8.83 -23.93
N LYS A 42 6.83 -8.44 -23.10
CA LYS A 42 6.96 -8.81 -21.67
C LYS A 42 5.73 -8.31 -20.89
N ARG A 43 4.50 -8.78 -21.22
CA ARG A 43 3.35 -8.47 -20.39
C ARG A 43 2.04 -9.08 -20.83
N VAL A 44 1.32 -9.47 -19.79
CA VAL A 44 -0.11 -9.75 -19.72
C VAL A 44 -0.51 -11.11 -20.28
N GLY A 45 -0.68 -12.07 -19.40
CA GLY A 45 -1.59 -13.19 -19.60
C GLY A 45 -1.06 -14.60 -19.46
N SER A 46 0.22 -14.85 -19.14
CA SER A 46 0.71 -16.22 -19.06
C SER A 46 1.16 -16.75 -17.69
N ASP A 47 1.05 -15.97 -16.63
CA ASP A 47 1.57 -16.38 -15.32
C ASP A 47 0.54 -17.04 -14.39
N MET A 48 -0.61 -17.49 -14.92
CA MET A 48 -1.61 -18.20 -14.10
C MET A 48 -1.70 -19.71 -14.33
N VAL A 49 -0.83 -20.31 -15.14
CA VAL A 49 -0.84 -21.78 -15.32
C VAL A 49 0.59 -22.32 -15.21
N GLY A 50 0.97 -22.70 -14.01
CA GLY A 50 2.11 -23.58 -13.77
C GLY A 50 3.31 -22.95 -13.12
N SER A 51 3.48 -23.27 -11.91
CA SER A 51 4.59 -23.14 -10.95
C SER A 51 4.34 -22.14 -9.83
N GLY A 52 4.27 -22.68 -8.64
CA GLY A 52 4.16 -21.98 -7.38
C GLY A 52 5.12 -20.81 -7.26
N ASP A 53 4.72 -19.86 -6.46
CA ASP A 53 5.54 -18.89 -5.74
C ASP A 53 5.67 -17.45 -6.23
N ASN A 54 4.89 -16.94 -7.20
CA ASN A 54 4.84 -15.50 -7.38
C ASN A 54 3.40 -15.01 -7.62
N PHE A 55 2.61 -14.94 -6.56
CA PHE A 55 1.30 -14.30 -6.59
C PHE A 55 1.51 -12.78 -6.67
N VAL A 56 1.41 -12.22 -7.88
CA VAL A 56 1.48 -10.78 -8.10
C VAL A 56 0.16 -10.16 -7.67
N VAL A 57 0.18 -9.33 -6.65
CA VAL A 57 -1.03 -8.67 -6.14
C VAL A 57 -1.26 -7.37 -6.91
N SER A 58 -2.19 -7.42 -7.87
CA SER A 58 -2.74 -6.27 -8.60
C SER A 58 -4.02 -5.76 -7.92
N LYS A 59 -4.61 -4.67 -8.43
CA LYS A 59 -5.90 -4.17 -7.95
C LYS A 59 -6.99 -5.24 -7.93
N ASP A 60 -7.02 -6.09 -8.96
CA ASP A 60 -8.03 -7.13 -9.12
C ASP A 60 -7.87 -8.28 -8.10
N ASN A 61 -6.64 -8.50 -7.62
CA ASN A 61 -6.31 -9.58 -6.67
C ASN A 61 -6.28 -9.12 -5.20
N MET A 62 -6.41 -7.81 -4.92
CA MET A 62 -6.37 -7.29 -3.54
C MET A 62 -7.47 -7.85 -2.67
N GLN A 63 -8.65 -8.13 -3.24
CA GLN A 63 -9.74 -8.73 -2.49
C GLN A 63 -9.41 -10.16 -2.08
N GLN A 64 -8.78 -10.94 -2.97
CA GLN A 64 -8.33 -12.30 -2.66
C GLN A 64 -7.24 -12.31 -1.59
N LEU A 65 -6.27 -11.39 -1.68
CA LEU A 65 -5.26 -11.22 -0.64
C LEU A 65 -5.89 -10.86 0.70
N LYS A 66 -6.86 -9.96 0.72
CA LYS A 66 -7.61 -9.61 1.94
C LYS A 66 -8.25 -10.85 2.57
N GLU A 67 -8.93 -11.68 1.78
CA GLU A 67 -9.59 -12.90 2.25
C GLU A 67 -8.57 -13.93 2.78
N GLN A 68 -7.44 -14.10 2.08
CA GLN A 68 -6.37 -14.97 2.52
C GLN A 68 -5.77 -14.51 3.85
N LEU A 69 -5.42 -13.22 3.98
CA LEU A 69 -4.90 -12.66 5.22
C LEU A 69 -5.91 -12.76 6.36
N GLN A 70 -7.20 -12.51 6.09
CA GLN A 70 -8.24 -12.69 7.11
C GLN A 70 -8.33 -14.14 7.59
N LYS A 71 -8.13 -15.11 6.70
CA LYS A 71 -8.10 -16.53 7.08
C LYS A 71 -6.87 -16.82 7.96
N THR A 72 -5.68 -16.44 7.53
CA THR A 72 -4.43 -16.64 8.28
C THR A 72 -4.51 -16.00 9.67
N ILE A 73 -5.00 -14.76 9.77
CA ILE A 73 -5.16 -14.07 11.05
C ILE A 73 -6.12 -14.81 12.00
N ARG A 74 -7.18 -15.44 11.49
CA ARG A 74 -8.12 -16.24 12.32
C ARG A 74 -7.48 -17.51 12.88
N GLU A 75 -6.42 -18.01 12.26
CA GLU A 75 -5.69 -19.19 12.70
C GLU A 75 -4.63 -18.85 13.78
N VAL A 76 -4.35 -17.55 14.01
CA VAL A 76 -3.39 -17.11 15.03
C VAL A 76 -3.95 -17.44 16.44
N PRO A 77 -3.11 -17.95 17.36
CA PRO A 77 -3.52 -18.20 18.74
C PRO A 77 -4.15 -16.95 19.38
N HIS A 78 -5.13 -17.14 20.21
CA HIS A 78 -5.83 -16.07 20.92
C HIS A 78 -6.52 -15.00 20.04
N PHE A 79 -6.78 -15.28 18.74
CA PHE A 79 -7.44 -14.36 17.80
C PHE A 79 -8.67 -13.66 18.40
N GLU A 80 -9.49 -14.36 19.17
CA GLU A 80 -10.70 -13.81 19.79
C GLU A 80 -10.45 -12.58 20.68
N LYS A 81 -9.23 -12.44 21.24
CA LYS A 81 -8.86 -11.27 22.07
C LYS A 81 -8.67 -10.00 21.26
N PHE A 82 -8.21 -10.13 20.03
CA PHE A 82 -7.83 -8.97 19.21
C PHE A 82 -8.56 -8.86 17.86
N LYS A 83 -9.56 -9.71 17.61
CA LYS A 83 -10.35 -9.66 16.36
C LYS A 83 -10.98 -8.30 16.07
N ASN A 84 -11.36 -7.55 17.11
CA ASN A 84 -11.93 -6.21 16.98
C ASN A 84 -10.87 -5.10 16.85
N HIS A 85 -9.60 -5.47 16.94
CA HIS A 85 -8.45 -4.57 16.87
C HIS A 85 -7.69 -4.70 15.54
N ILE A 86 -8.19 -5.51 14.62
CA ILE A 86 -7.61 -5.70 13.28
C ILE A 86 -8.63 -5.25 12.26
N ASP A 87 -8.23 -4.32 11.40
CA ASP A 87 -9.03 -3.86 10.27
C ASP A 87 -8.24 -4.00 8.97
N ILE A 88 -8.85 -4.57 7.93
CA ILE A 88 -8.20 -4.77 6.63
C ILE A 88 -9.05 -4.10 5.56
N THR A 89 -8.51 -3.05 4.97
CA THR A 89 -9.18 -2.22 3.97
C THR A 89 -8.35 -2.08 2.71
N VAL A 90 -9.02 -2.04 1.56
CA VAL A 90 -8.39 -1.72 0.28
C VAL A 90 -8.41 -0.21 0.10
N THR A 91 -7.26 0.39 -0.13
CA THR A 91 -7.05 1.84 -0.30
C THR A 91 -6.43 2.15 -1.65
N ASN A 92 -6.27 3.44 -1.97
CA ASN A 92 -5.58 3.86 -3.19
C ASN A 92 -4.08 3.52 -3.20
N GLU A 93 -3.45 3.37 -2.03
CA GLU A 93 -2.03 2.98 -1.91
C GLU A 93 -1.83 1.46 -1.99
N GLY A 94 -2.88 0.67 -1.70
CA GLY A 94 -2.82 -0.79 -1.61
C GLY A 94 -3.71 -1.34 -0.51
N LEU A 95 -3.41 -2.55 -0.05
CA LEU A 95 -4.09 -3.17 1.07
C LEU A 95 -3.53 -2.65 2.38
N ARG A 96 -4.37 -2.02 3.18
CA ARG A 96 -4.04 -1.48 4.51
C ARG A 96 -4.54 -2.44 5.59
N ILE A 97 -3.64 -2.86 6.44
CA ILE A 97 -3.89 -3.69 7.62
C ILE A 97 -3.62 -2.81 8.83
N GLU A 98 -4.64 -2.47 9.60
CA GLU A 98 -4.52 -1.66 10.81
C GLU A 98 -4.62 -2.52 12.06
N LEU A 99 -3.62 -2.39 12.93
CA LEU A 99 -3.54 -3.04 14.24
C LEU A 99 -3.75 -1.96 15.30
N THR A 100 -4.96 -1.87 15.87
CA THR A 100 -5.36 -0.83 16.82
C THR A 100 -5.23 -1.32 18.26
N GLU A 101 -4.74 -0.44 19.14
CA GLU A 101 -4.54 -0.74 20.55
C GLU A 101 -5.85 -0.70 21.36
N SER A 102 -5.91 -1.49 22.42
CA SER A 102 -6.90 -1.37 23.47
C SER A 102 -6.44 -0.42 24.58
N ALA A 103 -7.28 -0.18 25.58
CA ALA A 103 -6.92 0.64 26.74
C ALA A 103 -5.75 0.05 27.54
N SER A 104 -5.66 -1.27 27.64
CA SER A 104 -4.61 -2.00 28.36
C SER A 104 -3.36 -2.29 27.52
N GLY A 105 -3.35 -1.93 26.24
CA GLY A 105 -2.38 -2.40 25.24
C GLY A 105 -2.79 -3.75 24.69
N THR A 106 -2.60 -3.96 23.39
CA THR A 106 -2.86 -5.23 22.70
C THR A 106 -1.59 -5.71 22.05
N PHE A 107 -1.03 -4.89 21.16
CA PHE A 107 0.13 -5.25 20.35
C PHE A 107 1.45 -4.68 20.89
N PHE A 108 1.38 -3.59 21.68
CA PHE A 108 2.53 -2.99 22.36
C PHE A 108 2.25 -2.82 23.85
N GLU A 109 3.31 -2.89 24.66
CA GLU A 109 3.24 -2.49 26.06
C GLU A 109 2.91 -1.00 26.16
N SER A 110 2.16 -0.60 27.18
CA SER A 110 1.71 0.80 27.33
C SER A 110 2.90 1.75 27.40
N GLY A 111 2.86 2.81 26.57
CA GLY A 111 3.94 3.80 26.51
C GLY A 111 5.30 3.26 26.04
N SER A 112 5.37 2.05 25.51
CA SER A 112 6.61 1.36 25.13
C SER A 112 6.63 1.07 23.63
N THR A 113 7.83 0.82 23.10
CA THR A 113 8.08 0.29 21.75
C THR A 113 8.21 -1.23 21.75
N LYS A 114 8.11 -1.86 22.94
CA LYS A 114 8.19 -3.31 23.07
C LYS A 114 6.89 -3.94 22.62
N ILE A 115 7.01 -4.88 21.70
CA ILE A 115 5.89 -5.66 21.18
C ILE A 115 5.46 -6.68 22.24
N SER A 116 4.15 -6.82 22.45
CA SER A 116 3.57 -7.83 23.32
C SER A 116 3.67 -9.22 22.68
N GLN A 117 3.47 -10.27 23.45
CA GLN A 117 3.45 -11.63 22.92
C GLN A 117 2.35 -11.82 21.86
N ASP A 118 1.13 -11.34 22.13
CA ASP A 118 0.01 -11.41 21.16
C ASP A 118 0.36 -10.62 19.88
N GLY A 119 1.06 -9.48 20.02
CA GLY A 119 1.55 -8.67 18.89
C GLY A 119 2.64 -9.38 18.10
N GLU A 120 3.56 -10.06 18.76
CA GLU A 120 4.63 -10.82 18.12
C GLU A 120 4.06 -11.97 17.28
N GLU A 121 3.14 -12.77 17.85
CA GLU A 121 2.49 -13.87 17.16
C GLU A 121 1.74 -13.39 15.91
N LEU A 122 0.98 -12.31 16.02
CA LEU A 122 0.23 -11.77 14.89
C LEU A 122 1.13 -11.17 13.79
N ILE A 123 2.12 -10.34 14.17
CA ILE A 123 3.03 -9.72 13.20
C ILE A 123 3.88 -10.78 12.51
N THR A 124 4.26 -11.85 13.21
CA THR A 124 4.96 -13.00 12.63
C THR A 124 4.11 -13.69 11.59
N ALA A 125 2.86 -14.04 11.90
CA ALA A 125 1.96 -14.68 10.95
C ALA A 125 1.72 -13.81 9.70
N LEU A 126 1.55 -12.49 9.89
CA LEU A 126 1.45 -11.55 8.78
C LEU A 126 2.74 -11.49 7.95
N ALA A 127 3.91 -11.50 8.59
CA ALA A 127 5.19 -11.45 7.91
C ALA A 127 5.41 -12.69 7.02
N GLU A 128 5.10 -13.87 7.52
CA GLU A 128 5.20 -15.14 6.77
C GLU A 128 4.33 -15.14 5.52
N GLU A 129 3.10 -14.59 5.59
CA GLU A 129 2.23 -14.48 4.41
C GLU A 129 2.70 -13.40 3.45
N LEU A 130 3.06 -12.21 3.97
CA LEU A 130 3.48 -11.09 3.15
C LEU A 130 4.87 -11.28 2.53
N SER A 131 5.72 -12.13 3.10
CA SER A 131 7.03 -12.47 2.52
C SER A 131 6.92 -13.21 1.18
N LYS A 132 5.82 -13.93 0.96
CA LYS A 132 5.54 -14.66 -0.28
C LYS A 132 5.17 -13.72 -1.44
N LEU A 133 4.90 -12.45 -1.16
CA LEU A 133 4.45 -11.47 -2.13
C LEU A 133 5.61 -10.63 -2.67
N PRO A 134 5.64 -10.30 -3.97
CA PRO A 134 6.62 -9.39 -4.55
C PRO A 134 6.34 -7.92 -4.21
N ASN A 135 5.20 -7.63 -3.59
CA ASN A 135 4.74 -6.29 -3.27
C ASN A 135 5.64 -5.59 -2.26
N LYS A 136 5.77 -4.28 -2.42
CA LYS A 136 6.46 -3.43 -1.46
C LYS A 136 5.55 -3.12 -0.28
N LEU A 137 6.16 -2.89 0.87
CA LEU A 137 5.48 -2.60 2.11
C LEU A 137 5.83 -1.19 2.60
N ALA A 138 4.84 -0.50 3.16
CA ALA A 138 5.04 0.67 4.00
C ALA A 138 4.47 0.39 5.39
N ILE A 139 5.14 0.88 6.43
CA ILE A 139 4.75 0.69 7.82
C ILE A 139 4.55 2.06 8.45
N GLU A 140 3.40 2.29 9.04
CA GLU A 140 3.04 3.56 9.67
C GLU A 140 2.73 3.35 11.15
N GLY A 141 3.24 4.26 12.00
CA GLY A 141 2.95 4.31 13.42
C GLY A 141 2.16 5.56 13.78
N HIS A 142 1.21 5.41 14.68
CA HIS A 142 0.33 6.46 15.17
C HIS A 142 0.19 6.38 16.68
N THR A 143 -0.01 7.53 17.33
CA THR A 143 -0.33 7.64 18.75
C THR A 143 -1.70 8.28 18.96
N ASP A 144 -2.20 8.22 20.18
CA ASP A 144 -3.22 9.14 20.66
C ASP A 144 -2.59 10.51 20.99
N SER A 145 -3.41 11.47 21.40
CA SER A 145 -2.94 12.81 21.79
C SER A 145 -2.52 12.91 23.26
N VAL A 146 -2.30 11.79 23.94
CA VAL A 146 -1.69 11.80 25.27
C VAL A 146 -0.24 12.25 25.14
N ALA A 147 0.14 13.31 25.87
CA ALA A 147 1.51 13.79 25.86
C ALA A 147 2.46 12.75 26.43
N TYR A 148 3.49 12.40 25.67
CA TYR A 148 4.55 11.55 26.17
C TYR A 148 5.53 12.37 27.00
N SER A 149 5.80 11.95 28.24
CA SER A 149 6.47 12.77 29.26
C SER A 149 7.96 12.44 29.44
N ALA A 150 8.70 12.10 28.39
CA ALA A 150 10.13 11.87 28.47
C ALA A 150 10.93 13.04 27.84
N PRO A 151 12.07 13.46 28.42
CA PRO A 151 12.92 14.49 27.84
C PRO A 151 13.39 14.07 26.42
N ASN A 152 13.20 14.94 25.45
CA ASN A 152 13.59 14.74 24.04
C ASN A 152 12.96 13.50 23.37
N TYR A 153 11.83 13.01 23.87
CA TYR A 153 11.13 11.87 23.31
C TYR A 153 9.62 12.11 23.40
N GLY A 154 8.96 12.21 22.26
CA GLY A 154 7.54 12.51 22.16
C GLY A 154 6.78 11.49 21.32
N ASN A 155 5.57 11.86 20.96
CA ASN A 155 4.70 11.01 20.13
C ASN A 155 5.28 10.79 18.73
N TRP A 156 6.10 11.70 18.20
CA TRP A 156 6.79 11.53 16.93
C TRP A 156 7.80 10.38 16.97
N GLU A 157 8.67 10.39 17.98
CA GLU A 157 9.66 9.34 18.19
C GLU A 157 8.98 8.01 18.49
N LEU A 158 8.00 8.01 19.41
CA LEU A 158 7.29 6.79 19.79
C LEU A 158 6.60 6.13 18.59
N SER A 159 5.91 6.90 17.76
CA SER A 159 5.21 6.38 16.59
C SER A 159 6.19 5.79 15.55
N ALA A 160 7.30 6.48 15.30
CA ALA A 160 8.34 6.03 14.38
C ALA A 160 9.06 4.76 14.91
N ASP A 161 9.37 4.72 16.21
CA ASP A 161 10.05 3.60 16.84
C ASP A 161 9.18 2.34 16.89
N ARG A 162 7.87 2.48 17.14
CA ARG A 162 6.93 1.37 17.05
C ARG A 162 6.84 0.80 15.64
N ALA A 163 6.76 1.67 14.62
CA ALA A 163 6.79 1.24 13.23
C ALA A 163 8.10 0.53 12.89
N ASN A 164 9.25 1.01 13.40
CA ASN A 164 10.54 0.35 13.25
C ASN A 164 10.64 -0.97 14.01
N ALA A 165 10.02 -1.09 15.18
CA ALA A 165 9.97 -2.35 15.93
C ALA A 165 9.19 -3.41 15.13
N ALA A 166 8.02 -3.06 14.59
CA ALA A 166 7.27 -3.93 13.69
C ALA A 166 8.08 -4.34 12.46
N ARG A 167 8.77 -3.39 11.80
CA ARG A 167 9.65 -3.68 10.66
C ARG A 167 10.73 -4.71 11.01
N ARG A 168 11.44 -4.52 12.12
CA ARG A 168 12.51 -5.45 12.55
C ARG A 168 11.97 -6.86 12.80
N LEU A 169 10.81 -6.95 13.46
CA LEU A 169 10.17 -8.24 13.70
C LEU A 169 9.76 -8.92 12.39
N MET A 170 9.13 -8.19 11.47
CA MET A 170 8.73 -8.73 10.16
C MET A 170 9.94 -9.19 9.34
N GLN A 171 11.06 -8.46 9.37
CA GLN A 171 12.29 -8.86 8.69
C GLN A 171 12.92 -10.12 9.31
N ALA A 172 12.84 -10.29 10.63
CA ALA A 172 13.27 -11.51 11.30
C ALA A 172 12.42 -12.74 10.88
N HIS A 173 11.20 -12.51 10.38
CA HIS A 173 10.24 -13.55 10.00
C HIS A 173 9.94 -13.58 8.49
N GLY A 174 10.94 -13.29 7.66
CA GLY A 174 10.91 -13.58 6.22
C GLY A 174 10.72 -12.38 5.30
N ILE A 175 10.34 -11.20 5.80
CA ILE A 175 10.29 -9.99 4.96
C ILE A 175 11.71 -9.56 4.58
N SER A 176 11.99 -9.45 3.29
CA SER A 176 13.30 -9.01 2.79
C SER A 176 13.56 -7.52 3.08
N GLU A 177 14.85 -7.14 3.25
CA GLU A 177 15.22 -5.73 3.48
C GLU A 177 14.68 -4.79 2.40
N GLY A 178 14.74 -5.20 1.14
CA GLY A 178 14.26 -4.40 0.01
C GLY A 178 12.74 -4.38 -0.14
N GLN A 179 11.99 -5.17 0.62
CA GLN A 179 10.53 -5.23 0.55
C GLN A 179 9.88 -4.08 1.32
N VAL A 180 10.42 -3.69 2.48
CA VAL A 180 9.96 -2.51 3.20
C VAL A 180 10.60 -1.26 2.61
N THR A 181 9.81 -0.41 1.96
CA THR A 181 10.28 0.80 1.29
C THR A 181 10.13 2.05 2.14
N GLN A 182 9.21 2.05 3.10
CA GLN A 182 8.90 3.23 3.91
C GLN A 182 8.54 2.83 5.34
N VAL A 183 9.08 3.58 6.30
CA VAL A 183 8.66 3.58 7.69
C VAL A 183 8.31 5.01 8.06
N ARG A 184 7.09 5.25 8.54
CA ARG A 184 6.54 6.57 8.80
C ARG A 184 6.02 6.65 10.24
N GLY A 185 6.38 7.70 10.96
CA GLY A 185 5.75 8.07 12.23
C GLY A 185 4.85 9.29 12.02
N PHE A 186 3.62 9.24 12.50
CA PHE A 186 2.66 10.33 12.34
C PHE A 186 2.26 10.96 13.68
N ALA A 187 2.81 10.51 14.79
CA ALA A 187 2.38 10.96 16.10
C ALA A 187 0.84 10.90 16.23
N ASP A 188 0.22 11.96 16.74
CA ASP A 188 -1.22 12.17 16.85
C ASP A 188 -1.81 13.02 15.70
N GLN A 189 -1.05 13.22 14.60
CA GLN A 189 -1.50 14.10 13.51
C GLN A 189 -2.56 13.47 12.61
N ARG A 190 -2.72 12.14 12.66
CA ARG A 190 -3.71 11.39 11.89
C ARG A 190 -4.51 10.49 12.80
N LEU A 191 -5.36 11.09 13.62
CA LEU A 191 -6.23 10.34 14.53
C LEU A 191 -7.26 9.52 13.74
N ARG A 192 -7.53 8.30 14.20
CA ARG A 192 -8.64 7.46 13.70
C ARG A 192 -9.99 8.03 14.14
N LYS A 193 -10.02 8.59 15.38
CA LYS A 193 -11.17 9.25 15.98
C LYS A 193 -10.81 10.68 16.37
N PRO A 194 -10.93 11.65 15.46
CA PRO A 194 -10.63 13.04 15.75
C PRO A 194 -11.50 13.64 16.88
N GLU A 195 -12.74 13.14 17.00
CA GLU A 195 -13.70 13.52 18.04
C GLU A 195 -13.34 12.98 19.43
N ALA A 196 -12.47 11.97 19.50
CA ALA A 196 -11.97 11.37 20.73
C ALA A 196 -10.43 11.22 20.68
N PRO A 197 -9.66 12.32 20.81
CA PRO A 197 -8.20 12.31 20.60
C PRO A 197 -7.43 11.38 21.54
N LEU A 198 -7.99 11.11 22.73
CA LEU A 198 -7.38 10.23 23.74
C LEU A 198 -7.85 8.77 23.63
N ASP A 199 -8.70 8.45 22.64
CA ASP A 199 -9.20 7.09 22.47
C ASP A 199 -8.03 6.13 22.13
N PRO A 200 -7.91 5.00 22.83
CA PRO A 200 -6.85 4.02 22.61
C PRO A 200 -6.72 3.53 21.17
N SER A 201 -7.80 3.48 20.40
CA SER A 201 -7.80 3.05 19.01
C SER A 201 -7.07 4.02 18.06
N ASN A 202 -6.72 5.24 18.53
CA ASN A 202 -5.84 6.14 17.80
C ASN A 202 -4.39 5.62 17.78
N ARG A 203 -3.98 4.89 18.84
CA ARG A 203 -2.69 4.19 18.85
C ARG A 203 -2.81 2.97 17.94
N ARG A 204 -2.07 2.96 16.84
CA ARG A 204 -2.11 1.87 15.88
C ARG A 204 -0.83 1.77 15.06
N ILE A 205 -0.61 0.59 14.52
CA ILE A 205 0.34 0.35 13.43
C ILE A 205 -0.47 0.01 12.18
N SER A 206 -0.11 0.61 11.05
CA SER A 206 -0.68 0.28 9.75
C SER A 206 0.40 -0.34 8.87
N LEU A 207 0.12 -1.53 8.35
CA LEU A 207 0.93 -2.19 7.34
C LEU A 207 0.23 -1.97 5.99
N ILE A 208 0.95 -1.46 5.00
CA ILE A 208 0.39 -1.17 3.69
C ILE A 208 1.12 -2.01 2.66
N VAL A 209 0.40 -2.96 2.06
CA VAL A 209 0.87 -3.74 0.91
C VAL A 209 0.61 -2.92 -0.34
N GLN A 210 1.65 -2.28 -0.87
CA GLN A 210 1.55 -1.34 -1.97
C GLN A 210 1.22 -2.04 -3.28
N TYR A 211 0.46 -1.36 -4.16
CA TYR A 211 0.31 -1.81 -5.55
C TYR A 211 1.67 -1.85 -6.24
N LEU A 212 1.83 -2.77 -7.17
CA LEU A 212 2.99 -2.73 -8.04
C LEU A 212 2.89 -1.49 -8.96
N LYS A 213 4.01 -0.81 -9.18
CA LYS A 213 4.06 0.47 -9.93
C LYS A 213 3.47 0.42 -11.34
N HIS A 214 3.10 -0.74 -11.84
CA HIS A 214 2.55 -0.95 -13.17
C HIS A 214 1.02 -0.84 -13.23
N ASP A 215 0.35 -0.82 -12.06
CA ASP A 215 -1.11 -0.78 -11.97
C ASP A 215 -1.66 0.62 -11.67
N VAL A 216 -0.79 1.64 -11.61
CA VAL A 216 -1.24 3.03 -11.48
C VAL A 216 -1.62 3.53 -12.88
N PRO A 217 -2.89 3.86 -13.14
CA PRO A 217 -3.28 4.50 -14.39
C PRO A 217 -2.47 5.79 -14.57
N ASP A 218 -1.99 6.05 -15.79
CA ASP A 218 -1.20 7.25 -16.13
C ASP A 218 -1.96 8.59 -15.94
N ASP A 219 -3.24 8.53 -15.56
CA ASP A 219 -4.12 9.69 -15.42
C ASP A 219 -3.75 10.65 -14.27
N ASP A 220 -2.96 10.16 -13.28
CA ASP A 220 -2.52 11.01 -12.16
C ASP A 220 -1.10 11.60 -12.35
N ARG A 221 -0.38 11.23 -13.41
CA ARG A 221 0.94 11.79 -13.72
C ARG A 221 0.88 13.17 -14.37
N GLU A 222 -0.19 13.47 -15.07
CA GLU A 222 -0.35 14.74 -15.79
C GLU A 222 -0.70 15.91 -14.87
N LYS A 223 -1.25 15.61 -13.66
CA LYS A 223 -1.59 16.65 -12.67
C LYS A 223 -0.47 17.04 -11.71
N ALA A 224 0.62 16.27 -11.66
CA ALA A 224 1.74 16.52 -10.74
C ALA A 224 2.99 17.15 -11.41
N GLY A 225 2.98 17.40 -12.72
CA GLY A 225 4.17 17.73 -13.50
C GLY A 225 4.06 18.96 -14.40
N ALA A 226 3.27 19.98 -14.09
CA ALA A 226 3.34 21.24 -14.80
C ALA A 226 4.03 22.32 -13.94
N PRO A 227 5.30 22.66 -14.18
CA PRO A 227 5.83 23.91 -13.68
C PRO A 227 5.15 25.03 -14.45
N SER A 228 4.42 25.89 -13.74
CA SER A 228 3.89 27.15 -14.22
C SER A 228 5.03 28.02 -14.76
N SER A 229 5.28 27.94 -16.06
CA SER A 229 6.06 28.92 -16.78
C SER A 229 5.10 29.96 -17.37
N ALA A 230 4.77 30.97 -16.60
CA ALA A 230 4.16 32.17 -17.14
C ALA A 230 4.73 33.40 -16.46
N SER A 231 5.24 34.25 -17.32
CA SER A 231 5.56 35.68 -17.18
C SER A 231 6.96 36.07 -16.75
N ALA A 232 7.80 36.09 -17.77
CA ALA A 232 8.88 37.07 -17.86
C ALA A 232 8.86 37.65 -19.26
N GLU A 233 8.07 38.70 -19.48
CA GLU A 233 8.32 39.66 -20.57
C GLU A 233 7.71 41.04 -20.24
N ALA A 234 8.52 42.01 -20.52
CA ALA A 234 8.22 43.42 -20.73
C ALA A 234 8.46 44.41 -19.58
N GLY A 235 9.48 45.21 -19.77
CA GLY A 235 9.57 46.49 -19.11
C GLY A 235 10.97 47.08 -18.96
N SER A 236 11.75 47.19 -20.08
CA SER A 236 12.85 48.15 -20.13
C SER A 236 12.31 49.53 -20.40
N LYS A 237 12.68 50.54 -19.59
CA LYS A 237 13.04 51.91 -19.98
C LYS A 237 13.23 52.79 -18.76
N SER A 238 14.46 53.15 -18.55
CA SER A 238 15.06 54.47 -18.73
C SER A 238 14.91 55.47 -17.60
N SER A 239 16.07 56.10 -17.34
CA SER A 239 16.36 57.40 -16.79
C SER A 239 16.14 57.50 -15.25
N GLY A 240 17.07 57.92 -14.48
CA GLY A 240 18.18 58.86 -14.62
C GLY A 240 18.25 59.68 -13.38
N GLN A 241 19.45 59.89 -12.92
CA GLN A 241 19.88 61.05 -12.12
C GLN A 241 19.40 61.23 -10.66
N ASP A 242 20.35 61.24 -9.88
CA ASP A 242 20.97 62.29 -9.07
C ASP A 242 20.78 62.21 -7.56
N ALA A 243 21.91 62.16 -6.97
CA ALA A 243 22.49 63.06 -5.97
C ALA A 243 22.10 62.81 -4.50
N ALA A 244 23.09 62.43 -3.79
CA ALA A 244 23.80 63.22 -2.78
C ALA A 244 23.29 63.17 -1.32
N VAL A 245 24.21 62.68 -0.49
CA VAL A 245 24.67 63.32 0.75
C VAL A 245 23.71 63.35 1.93
N SER A 246 24.04 62.67 3.00
CA SER A 246 24.56 63.23 4.26
C SER A 246 24.37 62.24 5.41
N ARG A 247 25.48 61.76 5.96
CA ARG A 247 25.94 61.85 7.33
C ARG A 247 24.86 62.21 8.42
N SER A 248 24.72 61.42 9.46
CA SER A 248 25.31 61.69 10.77
C SER A 248 24.68 60.81 11.85
N THR A 249 25.53 60.11 12.53
CA THR A 249 25.63 59.98 14.02
C THR A 249 24.37 60.03 14.88
N ASN A 250 24.02 59.01 15.58
CA ASN A 250 24.27 58.83 17.01
C ASN A 250 24.12 57.36 17.38
#